data_b3d4b81582f8ecd38d8bdcd7a346e0e1
#
_entry.id   b3d4b81582f8ecd38d8bdcd7a346e0e1
#
_cell.length_a   1.000
_cell.length_b   1.000
_cell.length_c   1.000
_cell.angle_alpha   90.00
_cell.angle_beta   90.00
_cell.angle_gamma   90.00
#
_symmetry.space_group_name_H-M   'P 1'
#
loop_
_entity.id
_entity.type
_entity.pdbx_description
1 polymer ?
#
loop_
_entity_poly.entity_id
_entity_poly.type
_entity_poly.pdbx_seq_one_letter_code
_entity_poly.pdbx_strand_id
1 'polypeptide(L)'
;MNTLVIVLIAAVCLFGAYTLYGRWLANKWGIDPTAKTPAVVHEDGRDYVPTNGWTVFAHQFSSIAGAGPVTGAIQAAAFGWLPVLLWVLLGGIFFGAVTDFGALYASVKNDGKSMGMLIEKYIGKTGRKLFLLFCWLFCGIVIAAFADMVAGTFNAYTVVDGVTQLSEAAQTNGAAGMVSIMFMVFAVVFGLIQKKFNFSGWKESVISIVFIVLSFVIGANLPLILGKAAWSYITFVYIFFAAVLPMWLLKQPRDHMTTFMFVAMIAGAVVGLLVAHPTMNLPVFTGFTNEKLGTMFPILFVTVACGAVSGFHSLVSSGTSSKTVENEKDMLKVGYGAMILESLLAVLALCVAGAAAAADGTPAAGTPFQIFSRGVAGFFEMFGVPAYAATVFMTMCVSALALTSLDAVARIGRMSFQELFSVDDMEHAEGWRKLLCNVYFSTFITLVFGFILTKIGYANIWPLFGSANQLLSALVLSCLLYTSDA
;
A
#
# COMPACT_ATOMS: atom_id res chain seq x y z
N MET A 1 -9.60 12.32 -25.37
CA MET A 1 -9.93 13.24 -24.26
C MET A 1 -8.63 13.60 -23.55
N ASN A 2 -8.49 14.83 -23.02
CA ASN A 2 -7.28 15.22 -22.33
C ASN A 2 -7.25 14.56 -20.92
N THR A 3 -6.15 13.92 -20.54
CA THR A 3 -5.99 13.27 -19.22
C THR A 3 -6.10 14.26 -18.06
N LEU A 4 -5.66 15.51 -18.27
CA LEU A 4 -5.78 16.57 -17.27
C LEU A 4 -7.25 16.81 -16.87
N VAL A 5 -8.17 16.81 -17.85
CA VAL A 5 -9.61 17.00 -17.57
C VAL A 5 -10.16 15.87 -16.71
N ILE A 6 -9.70 14.62 -16.96
CA ILE A 6 -10.10 13.46 -16.16
C ILE A 6 -9.61 13.63 -14.71
N VAL A 7 -8.35 14.00 -14.53
CA VAL A 7 -7.77 14.20 -13.18
C VAL A 7 -8.46 15.35 -12.45
N LEU A 8 -8.75 16.47 -13.11
CA LEU A 8 -9.44 17.61 -12.49
C LEU A 8 -10.86 17.25 -12.07
N ILE A 9 -11.62 16.56 -12.92
CA ILE A 9 -12.96 16.08 -12.56
C ILE A 9 -12.88 15.13 -11.38
N ALA A 10 -11.96 14.18 -11.39
CA ALA A 10 -11.78 13.25 -10.29
C ALA A 10 -11.38 13.96 -8.99
N ALA A 11 -10.44 14.90 -9.05
CA ALA A 11 -10.04 15.69 -7.89
C ALA A 11 -11.20 16.50 -7.30
N VAL A 12 -12.01 17.14 -8.13
CA VAL A 12 -13.20 17.88 -7.68
C VAL A 12 -14.22 16.93 -7.04
N CYS A 13 -14.49 15.76 -7.64
CA CYS A 13 -15.39 14.76 -7.07
C CYS A 13 -14.88 14.24 -5.72
N LEU A 14 -13.59 13.88 -5.63
CA LEU A 14 -12.96 13.34 -4.43
C LEU A 14 -12.89 14.39 -3.32
N PHE A 15 -12.50 15.62 -3.63
CA PHE A 15 -12.48 16.72 -2.65
C PHE A 15 -13.89 17.09 -2.19
N GLY A 16 -14.85 17.14 -3.12
CA GLY A 16 -16.27 17.33 -2.82
C GLY A 16 -16.81 16.24 -1.89
N ALA A 17 -16.47 14.98 -2.16
CA ALA A 17 -16.84 13.86 -1.30
C ALA A 17 -16.24 14.00 0.13
N TYR A 18 -14.96 14.35 0.25
CA TYR A 18 -14.34 14.60 1.55
C TYR A 18 -15.02 15.71 2.34
N THR A 19 -15.28 16.84 1.68
CA THR A 19 -15.82 18.05 2.33
C THR A 19 -17.33 17.97 2.62
N LEU A 20 -18.10 17.29 1.80
CA LEU A 20 -19.56 17.18 1.95
C LEU A 20 -19.94 15.86 2.62
N TYR A 21 -19.67 14.74 1.96
CA TYR A 21 -20.11 13.43 2.43
C TYR A 21 -19.30 12.94 3.64
N GLY A 22 -17.99 13.07 3.62
CA GLY A 22 -17.13 12.65 4.74
C GLY A 22 -17.41 13.46 6.01
N ARG A 23 -17.58 14.79 5.92
CA ARG A 23 -17.96 15.61 7.07
C ARG A 23 -19.37 15.32 7.57
N TRP A 24 -20.31 15.09 6.65
CA TRP A 24 -21.65 14.67 7.03
C TRP A 24 -21.62 13.36 7.81
N LEU A 25 -20.84 12.39 7.34
CA LEU A 25 -20.68 11.10 7.99
C LEU A 25 -20.05 11.23 9.38
N ALA A 26 -18.98 12.03 9.50
CA ALA A 26 -18.32 12.31 10.78
C ALA A 26 -19.27 12.95 11.80
N ASN A 27 -20.08 13.90 11.35
CA ASN A 27 -21.09 14.53 12.21
C ASN A 27 -22.18 13.53 12.63
N LYS A 28 -22.63 12.68 11.70
CA LYS A 28 -23.65 11.66 11.98
C LYS A 28 -23.18 10.59 12.95
N TRP A 29 -21.90 10.22 12.90
CA TRP A 29 -21.30 9.24 13.82
C TRP A 29 -20.90 9.84 15.17
N GLY A 30 -21.05 11.14 15.38
CA GLY A 30 -20.81 11.80 16.66
C GLY A 30 -19.33 11.84 17.03
N ILE A 31 -18.48 12.28 16.11
CA ILE A 31 -17.07 12.57 16.41
C ILE A 31 -16.99 13.67 17.46
N ASP A 32 -16.36 13.38 18.59
CA ASP A 32 -16.21 14.30 19.71
C ASP A 32 -14.73 14.75 19.89
N PRO A 33 -14.37 15.98 19.51
CA PRO A 33 -13.03 16.50 19.69
C PRO A 33 -12.57 16.59 21.15
N THR A 34 -13.49 16.51 22.10
CA THR A 34 -13.18 16.57 23.56
C THR A 34 -12.95 15.22 24.20
N ALA A 35 -13.37 14.13 23.50
CA ALA A 35 -13.18 12.77 23.97
C ALA A 35 -11.70 12.36 23.93
N LYS A 36 -11.24 11.68 24.96
CA LYS A 36 -9.90 11.09 25.01
C LYS A 36 -9.88 9.83 24.17
N THR A 37 -8.92 9.77 23.25
CA THR A 37 -8.71 8.58 22.42
C THR A 37 -7.95 7.49 23.19
N PRO A 38 -8.02 6.22 22.74
CA PRO A 38 -7.25 5.12 23.31
C PRO A 38 -5.74 5.39 23.33
N ALA A 39 -5.21 6.11 22.33
CA ALA A 39 -3.82 6.54 22.28
C ALA A 39 -3.39 7.30 23.54
N VAL A 40 -4.28 8.18 24.05
CA VAL A 40 -4.03 9.00 25.24
C VAL A 40 -4.35 8.24 26.54
N VAL A 41 -5.41 7.43 26.54
CA VAL A 41 -5.87 6.72 27.76
C VAL A 41 -4.95 5.57 28.11
N HIS A 42 -4.45 4.84 27.11
CA HIS A 42 -3.65 3.62 27.25
C HIS A 42 -2.19 3.83 26.84
N GLU A 43 -1.69 5.08 26.88
CA GLU A 43 -0.33 5.40 26.49
C GLU A 43 0.69 4.50 27.17
N ASP A 44 1.42 3.70 26.37
CA ASP A 44 2.44 2.76 26.85
C ASP A 44 3.82 3.03 26.22
N GLY A 45 3.92 4.03 25.32
CA GLY A 45 5.12 4.37 24.57
C GLY A 45 5.58 3.30 23.56
N ARG A 46 4.75 2.28 23.30
CA ARG A 46 5.08 1.14 22.44
C ARG A 46 4.05 0.90 21.34
N ASP A 47 2.83 0.57 21.73
CA ASP A 47 1.70 0.33 20.83
C ASP A 47 0.73 1.52 20.84
N TYR A 48 0.49 2.11 22.01
CA TYR A 48 -0.34 3.28 22.20
C TYR A 48 0.56 4.51 22.39
N VAL A 49 0.68 5.32 21.33
CA VAL A 49 1.55 6.49 21.30
C VAL A 49 0.77 7.67 20.71
N PRO A 50 0.32 8.62 21.55
CA PRO A 50 -0.36 9.83 21.06
C PRO A 50 0.50 10.55 20.03
N THR A 51 -0.04 10.73 18.83
CA THR A 51 0.71 11.27 17.70
C THR A 51 -0.12 12.32 16.96
N ASN A 52 0.53 13.36 16.48
CA ASN A 52 -0.12 14.42 15.71
C ASN A 52 -0.87 13.85 14.50
N GLY A 53 -2.08 14.35 14.26
CA GLY A 53 -2.97 13.84 13.22
C GLY A 53 -2.42 13.89 11.79
N TRP A 54 -1.46 14.77 11.46
CA TRP A 54 -0.78 14.76 10.16
C TRP A 54 0.23 13.64 10.03
N THR A 55 0.94 13.33 11.12
CA THR A 55 1.86 12.18 11.15
C THR A 55 1.09 10.86 11.06
N VAL A 56 -0.04 10.75 11.77
CA VAL A 56 -0.91 9.56 11.66
C VAL A 56 -1.51 9.44 10.26
N PHE A 57 -1.92 10.54 9.64
CA PHE A 57 -2.37 10.55 8.25
C PHE A 57 -1.29 10.08 7.28
N ALA A 58 -0.06 10.61 7.40
CA ALA A 58 1.06 10.19 6.56
C ALA A 58 1.36 8.69 6.74
N HIS A 59 1.33 8.20 7.99
CA HIS A 59 1.51 6.78 8.28
C HIS A 59 0.39 5.91 7.72
N GLN A 60 -0.88 6.31 7.90
CA GLN A 60 -2.04 5.63 7.31
C GLN A 60 -1.90 5.59 5.79
N PHE A 61 -1.70 6.74 5.15
CA PHE A 61 -1.57 6.85 3.70
C PHE A 61 -0.40 6.00 3.16
N SER A 62 0.79 6.10 3.73
CA SER A 62 1.95 5.31 3.29
C SER A 62 1.76 3.80 3.47
N SER A 63 0.94 3.38 4.44
CA SER A 63 0.66 1.96 4.70
C SER A 63 -0.39 1.39 3.75
N ILE A 64 -1.40 2.18 3.37
CA ILE A 64 -2.48 1.76 2.48
C ILE A 64 -2.13 1.97 1.00
N ALA A 65 -1.54 3.11 0.64
CA ALA A 65 -1.15 3.45 -0.72
C ALA A 65 0.04 2.61 -1.20
N GLY A 66 -0.21 1.32 -1.34
CA GLY A 66 0.77 0.35 -1.82
C GLY A 66 0.80 0.25 -3.35
N ALA A 67 1.22 -0.92 -3.81
CA ALA A 67 1.23 -1.27 -5.23
C ALA A 67 -0.18 -1.35 -5.86
N GLY A 68 -1.20 -1.58 -5.02
CA GLY A 68 -2.56 -1.89 -5.43
C GLY A 68 -3.23 -0.84 -6.31
N PRO A 69 -3.30 0.45 -5.91
CA PRO A 69 -3.96 1.48 -6.70
C PRO A 69 -3.34 1.68 -8.08
N VAL A 70 -2.02 1.57 -8.19
CA VAL A 70 -1.31 1.67 -9.48
C VAL A 70 -1.56 0.44 -10.33
N THR A 71 -1.33 -0.75 -9.79
CA THR A 71 -1.43 -2.02 -10.54
C THR A 71 -2.87 -2.30 -10.94
N GLY A 72 -3.82 -2.13 -10.03
CA GLY A 72 -5.23 -2.42 -10.28
C GLY A 72 -5.82 -1.54 -11.37
N ALA A 73 -5.60 -0.23 -11.30
CA ALA A 73 -6.11 0.71 -12.30
C ALA A 73 -5.54 0.45 -13.70
N ILE A 74 -4.23 0.16 -13.80
CA ILE A 74 -3.58 -0.12 -15.08
C ILE A 74 -4.04 -1.45 -15.68
N GLN A 75 -4.18 -2.51 -14.89
CA GLN A 75 -4.65 -3.81 -15.38
C GLN A 75 -6.13 -3.75 -15.80
N ALA A 76 -6.97 -3.11 -14.99
CA ALA A 76 -8.39 -3.00 -15.28
C ALA A 76 -8.70 -2.10 -16.49
N ALA A 77 -7.75 -1.25 -16.89
CA ALA A 77 -7.88 -0.43 -18.11
C ALA A 77 -8.08 -1.24 -19.39
N ALA A 78 -7.86 -2.56 -19.34
CA ALA A 78 -8.23 -3.50 -20.41
C ALA A 78 -9.74 -3.50 -20.72
N PHE A 79 -10.61 -3.07 -19.79
CA PHE A 79 -12.05 -2.85 -20.01
C PHE A 79 -12.39 -1.44 -20.50
N GLY A 80 -11.39 -0.62 -20.72
CA GLY A 80 -11.51 0.81 -21.05
C GLY A 80 -11.32 1.70 -19.80
N TRP A 81 -10.95 2.96 -20.03
CA TRP A 81 -10.63 3.87 -18.93
C TRP A 81 -11.88 4.35 -18.15
N LEU A 82 -13.05 4.47 -18.80
CA LEU A 82 -14.25 5.01 -18.18
C LEU A 82 -14.84 4.09 -17.07
N PRO A 83 -15.01 2.77 -17.28
CA PRO A 83 -15.47 1.88 -16.21
C PRO A 83 -14.52 1.87 -15.00
N VAL A 84 -13.21 1.93 -15.24
CA VAL A 84 -12.21 1.99 -14.18
C VAL A 84 -12.32 3.29 -13.38
N LEU A 85 -12.42 4.44 -14.07
CA LEU A 85 -12.60 5.74 -13.42
C LEU A 85 -13.85 5.77 -12.56
N LEU A 86 -14.98 5.31 -13.10
CA LEU A 86 -16.25 5.28 -12.37
C LEU A 86 -16.16 4.40 -11.13
N TRP A 87 -15.54 3.22 -11.23
CA TRP A 87 -15.39 2.35 -10.08
C TRP A 87 -14.42 2.91 -9.02
N VAL A 88 -13.31 3.52 -9.42
CA VAL A 88 -12.39 4.19 -8.49
C VAL A 88 -13.11 5.32 -7.74
N LEU A 89 -13.89 6.15 -8.42
CA LEU A 89 -14.59 7.26 -7.78
C LEU A 89 -15.73 6.77 -6.89
N LEU A 90 -16.65 5.96 -7.41
CA LEU A 90 -17.83 5.50 -6.65
C LEU A 90 -17.42 4.55 -5.52
N GLY A 91 -16.54 3.59 -5.83
CA GLY A 91 -16.02 2.64 -4.86
C GLY A 91 -15.22 3.34 -3.77
N GLY A 92 -14.29 4.22 -4.15
CA GLY A 92 -13.45 4.95 -3.21
C GLY A 92 -14.24 5.86 -2.27
N ILE A 93 -15.23 6.59 -2.79
CA ILE A 93 -16.04 7.53 -2.00
C ILE A 93 -17.02 6.81 -1.06
N PHE A 94 -17.80 5.87 -1.59
CA PHE A 94 -18.97 5.33 -0.87
C PHE A 94 -18.67 4.00 -0.14
N PHE A 95 -17.62 3.29 -0.53
CA PHE A 95 -17.26 2.02 0.09
C PHE A 95 -15.88 2.09 0.77
N GLY A 96 -14.82 2.37 0.04
CA GLY A 96 -13.46 2.33 0.57
C GLY A 96 -13.23 3.31 1.72
N ALA A 97 -13.51 4.60 1.48
CA ALA A 97 -13.31 5.63 2.50
C ALA A 97 -14.24 5.45 3.71
N VAL A 98 -15.47 4.95 3.49
CA VAL A 98 -16.40 4.63 4.57
C VAL A 98 -15.90 3.43 5.40
N THR A 99 -15.37 2.40 4.74
CA THR A 99 -14.81 1.22 5.42
C THR A 99 -13.61 1.60 6.28
N ASP A 100 -12.68 2.40 5.75
CA ASP A 100 -11.45 2.79 6.45
C ASP A 100 -11.74 3.71 7.63
N PHE A 101 -12.61 4.68 7.43
CA PHE A 101 -13.06 5.59 8.48
C PHE A 101 -13.89 4.85 9.54
N GLY A 102 -14.79 3.94 9.13
CA GLY A 102 -15.61 3.13 10.02
C GLY A 102 -14.78 2.18 10.88
N ALA A 103 -13.77 1.52 10.29
CA ALA A 103 -12.87 0.65 11.03
C ALA A 103 -12.04 1.42 12.07
N LEU A 104 -11.54 2.61 11.70
CA LEU A 104 -10.85 3.52 12.62
C LEU A 104 -11.78 3.96 13.76
N TYR A 105 -12.99 4.41 13.42
CA TYR A 105 -14.00 4.86 14.37
C TYR A 105 -14.38 3.74 15.35
N ALA A 106 -14.76 2.57 14.85
CA ALA A 106 -15.15 1.44 15.68
C ALA A 106 -14.02 1.00 16.62
N SER A 107 -12.77 1.01 16.15
CA SER A 107 -11.62 0.68 16.98
C SER A 107 -11.39 1.74 18.07
N VAL A 108 -11.41 3.03 17.74
CA VAL A 108 -11.23 4.13 18.72
C VAL A 108 -12.33 4.10 19.79
N LYS A 109 -13.60 3.90 19.38
CA LYS A 109 -14.73 3.79 20.34
C LYS A 109 -14.76 2.49 21.14
N ASN A 110 -13.90 1.52 20.82
CA ASN A 110 -13.73 0.27 21.54
C ASN A 110 -12.29 0.07 22.06
N ASP A 111 -11.70 1.08 22.69
CA ASP A 111 -10.40 1.04 23.37
C ASP A 111 -9.21 0.67 22.47
N GLY A 112 -9.27 1.01 21.18
CA GLY A 112 -8.22 0.68 20.21
C GLY A 112 -8.13 -0.81 19.85
N LYS A 113 -9.22 -1.56 20.04
CA LYS A 113 -9.27 -2.99 19.71
C LYS A 113 -9.13 -3.22 18.22
N SER A 114 -8.34 -4.25 17.84
CA SER A 114 -8.22 -4.69 16.46
C SER A 114 -9.56 -5.21 15.92
N MET A 115 -9.71 -5.25 14.60
CA MET A 115 -10.92 -5.78 13.97
C MET A 115 -11.23 -7.22 14.39
N GLY A 116 -10.22 -8.05 14.62
CA GLY A 116 -10.39 -9.41 15.13
C GLY A 116 -11.00 -9.44 16.53
N MET A 117 -10.61 -8.52 17.41
CA MET A 117 -11.18 -8.41 18.76
C MET A 117 -12.61 -7.84 18.74
N LEU A 118 -12.92 -6.96 17.78
CA LEU A 118 -14.29 -6.46 17.58
C LEU A 118 -15.21 -7.58 17.10
N ILE A 119 -14.74 -8.41 16.16
CA ILE A 119 -15.48 -9.59 15.70
C ILE A 119 -15.73 -10.57 16.85
N GLU A 120 -14.76 -10.76 17.74
CA GLU A 120 -15.00 -11.59 18.93
C GLU A 120 -16.11 -11.04 19.82
N LYS A 121 -16.09 -9.72 20.04
CA LYS A 121 -17.08 -9.04 20.90
C LYS A 121 -18.50 -9.20 20.36
N TYR A 122 -18.73 -9.12 19.06
CA TYR A 122 -20.05 -9.07 18.44
C TYR A 122 -20.49 -10.41 17.83
N ILE A 123 -19.57 -11.24 17.34
CA ILE A 123 -19.86 -12.50 16.62
C ILE A 123 -19.41 -13.72 17.44
N GLY A 124 -18.45 -13.53 18.36
CA GLY A 124 -17.96 -14.57 19.26
C GLY A 124 -16.63 -15.21 18.84
N LYS A 125 -16.11 -16.09 19.70
CA LYS A 125 -14.77 -16.69 19.59
C LYS A 125 -14.54 -17.47 18.30
N THR A 126 -15.55 -18.18 17.79
CA THR A 126 -15.44 -18.92 16.52
C THR A 126 -15.27 -17.96 15.33
N GLY A 127 -16.08 -16.87 15.30
CA GLY A 127 -15.96 -15.82 14.31
C GLY A 127 -14.56 -15.19 14.29
N ARG A 128 -14.00 -14.87 15.47
CA ARG A 128 -12.61 -14.37 15.58
C ARG A 128 -11.59 -15.33 14.98
N LYS A 129 -11.65 -16.63 15.33
CA LYS A 129 -10.69 -17.62 14.80
C LYS A 129 -10.75 -17.75 13.28
N LEU A 130 -11.96 -17.81 12.70
CA LEU A 130 -12.14 -17.88 11.26
C LEU A 130 -11.63 -16.61 10.58
N PHE A 131 -11.90 -15.44 11.16
CA PHE A 131 -11.41 -14.16 10.65
C PHE A 131 -9.89 -14.06 10.70
N LEU A 132 -9.25 -14.45 11.80
CA LEU A 132 -7.79 -14.44 11.93
C LEU A 132 -7.11 -15.41 10.96
N LEU A 133 -7.68 -16.61 10.77
CA LEU A 133 -7.21 -17.55 9.77
C LEU A 133 -7.32 -16.97 8.36
N PHE A 134 -8.46 -16.34 8.03
CA PHE A 134 -8.66 -15.68 6.75
C PHE A 134 -7.65 -14.51 6.56
N CYS A 135 -7.45 -13.68 7.59
CA CYS A 135 -6.46 -12.59 7.55
C CYS A 135 -5.04 -13.12 7.31
N TRP A 136 -4.66 -14.22 7.96
CA TRP A 136 -3.34 -14.83 7.77
C TRP A 136 -3.13 -15.35 6.34
N LEU A 137 -4.12 -16.09 5.81
CA LEU A 137 -4.10 -16.58 4.43
C LEU A 137 -4.05 -15.42 3.43
N PHE A 138 -4.85 -14.39 3.64
CA PHE A 138 -4.86 -13.17 2.84
C PHE A 138 -3.49 -12.47 2.85
N CYS A 139 -2.87 -12.32 4.03
CA CYS A 139 -1.53 -11.74 4.13
C CYS A 139 -0.49 -12.54 3.32
N GLY A 140 -0.58 -13.88 3.33
CA GLY A 140 0.28 -14.73 2.50
C GLY A 140 0.12 -14.46 1.00
N ILE A 141 -1.11 -14.28 0.53
CA ILE A 141 -1.42 -13.93 -0.87
C ILE A 141 -0.83 -12.56 -1.22
N VAL A 142 -0.98 -11.56 -0.36
CA VAL A 142 -0.45 -10.21 -0.57
C VAL A 142 1.08 -10.22 -0.60
N ILE A 143 1.73 -10.93 0.34
CA ILE A 143 3.19 -11.10 0.37
C ILE A 143 3.66 -11.71 -0.95
N ALA A 144 3.00 -12.77 -1.42
CA ALA A 144 3.36 -13.43 -2.65
C ALA A 144 3.25 -12.51 -3.88
N ALA A 145 2.10 -11.82 -4.03
CA ALA A 145 1.87 -10.94 -5.17
C ALA A 145 2.87 -9.78 -5.24
N PHE A 146 3.07 -9.09 -4.12
CA PHE A 146 3.92 -7.90 -4.09
C PHE A 146 5.41 -8.25 -4.13
N ALA A 147 5.85 -9.32 -3.43
CA ALA A 147 7.24 -9.76 -3.49
C ALA A 147 7.64 -10.23 -4.89
N ASP A 148 6.76 -10.95 -5.59
CA ASP A 148 6.99 -11.38 -6.97
C ASP A 148 7.06 -10.18 -7.93
N MET A 149 6.22 -9.17 -7.73
CA MET A 149 6.19 -7.95 -8.53
C MET A 149 7.46 -7.11 -8.32
N VAL A 150 7.91 -6.95 -7.08
CA VAL A 150 9.16 -6.24 -6.74
C VAL A 150 10.36 -6.96 -7.35
N ALA A 151 10.45 -8.29 -7.17
CA ALA A 151 11.53 -9.08 -7.76
C ALA A 151 11.53 -9.03 -9.29
N GLY A 152 10.35 -9.00 -9.91
CA GLY A 152 10.19 -8.81 -11.36
C GLY A 152 10.61 -7.43 -11.86
N THR A 153 10.37 -6.39 -11.06
CA THR A 153 10.73 -5.00 -11.40
C THR A 153 12.24 -4.79 -11.39
N PHE A 154 12.95 -5.43 -10.46
CA PHE A 154 14.43 -5.34 -10.39
C PHE A 154 15.16 -6.36 -11.25
N ASN A 155 14.44 -7.27 -11.91
CA ASN A 155 15.03 -8.32 -12.73
C ASN A 155 15.78 -7.71 -13.92
N ALA A 156 17.06 -8.09 -14.06
CA ALA A 156 17.94 -7.63 -15.11
C ALA A 156 17.87 -8.48 -16.40
N TYR A 157 17.19 -9.63 -16.39
CA TYR A 157 17.18 -10.58 -17.49
C TYR A 157 15.80 -10.71 -18.12
N THR A 158 15.78 -11.00 -19.39
CA THR A 158 14.58 -11.34 -20.16
C THR A 158 14.80 -12.65 -20.92
N VAL A 159 13.72 -13.33 -21.27
CA VAL A 159 13.77 -14.54 -22.09
C VAL A 159 13.26 -14.18 -23.48
N VAL A 160 14.12 -14.32 -24.49
CA VAL A 160 13.78 -14.11 -25.90
C VAL A 160 14.13 -15.40 -26.64
N ASP A 161 13.18 -15.96 -27.35
CA ASP A 161 13.32 -17.25 -28.08
C ASP A 161 13.86 -18.40 -27.23
N GLY A 162 13.45 -18.44 -25.93
CA GLY A 162 13.89 -19.47 -24.98
C GLY A 162 15.29 -19.27 -24.41
N VAL A 163 16.02 -18.20 -24.79
CA VAL A 163 17.35 -17.88 -24.29
C VAL A 163 17.25 -16.73 -23.27
N THR A 164 17.85 -16.92 -22.10
CA THR A 164 17.96 -15.88 -21.08
C THR A 164 19.08 -14.91 -21.45
N GLN A 165 18.74 -13.64 -21.65
CA GLN A 165 19.69 -12.59 -21.99
C GLN A 165 19.45 -11.33 -21.14
N LEU A 166 20.44 -10.43 -21.11
CA LEU A 166 20.29 -9.13 -20.45
C LEU A 166 19.19 -8.31 -21.11
N SER A 167 18.28 -7.78 -20.30
CA SER A 167 17.25 -6.85 -20.74
C SER A 167 17.90 -5.49 -21.13
N GLU A 168 17.32 -4.77 -22.06
CA GLU A 168 17.70 -3.38 -22.37
C GLU A 168 17.59 -2.49 -21.10
N ALA A 169 16.65 -2.79 -20.20
CA ALA A 169 16.46 -2.09 -18.95
C ALA A 169 17.33 -2.63 -17.79
N ALA A 170 18.27 -3.56 -18.04
CA ALA A 170 19.04 -4.23 -16.98
C ALA A 170 19.77 -3.24 -16.06
N GLN A 171 20.37 -2.19 -16.64
CA GLN A 171 21.06 -1.14 -15.86
C GLN A 171 20.09 -0.36 -14.98
N THR A 172 18.97 0.07 -15.53
CA THR A 172 17.94 0.82 -14.79
C THR A 172 17.30 -0.02 -13.68
N ASN A 173 16.97 -1.28 -13.98
CA ASN A 173 16.38 -2.19 -13.02
C ASN A 173 17.36 -2.53 -11.89
N GLY A 174 18.62 -2.80 -12.24
CA GLY A 174 19.69 -3.07 -11.27
C GLY A 174 20.02 -1.85 -10.40
N ALA A 175 20.00 -0.66 -11.00
CA ALA A 175 20.18 0.60 -10.27
C ALA A 175 19.02 0.83 -9.27
N ALA A 176 17.77 0.68 -9.71
CA ALA A 176 16.62 0.82 -8.82
C ALA A 176 16.63 -0.18 -7.66
N GLY A 177 17.06 -1.42 -7.92
CA GLY A 177 17.26 -2.42 -6.89
C GLY A 177 18.35 -2.04 -5.88
N MET A 178 19.50 -1.54 -6.35
CA MET A 178 20.58 -1.10 -5.46
C MET A 178 20.18 0.17 -4.69
N VAL A 179 19.50 1.13 -5.31
CA VAL A 179 18.94 2.29 -4.61
C VAL A 179 18.03 1.84 -3.47
N SER A 180 17.16 0.84 -3.72
CA SER A 180 16.24 0.31 -2.71
C SER A 180 16.99 -0.36 -1.54
N ILE A 181 18.10 -1.08 -1.81
CA ILE A 181 18.95 -1.66 -0.75
C ILE A 181 19.58 -0.53 0.07
N MET A 182 20.18 0.47 -0.58
CA MET A 182 20.82 1.59 0.12
C MET A 182 19.80 2.39 0.95
N PHE A 183 18.62 2.58 0.41
CA PHE A 183 17.52 3.24 1.12
C PHE A 183 17.15 2.51 2.43
N MET A 184 17.12 1.17 2.41
CA MET A 184 16.87 0.37 3.61
C MET A 184 18.04 0.47 4.62
N VAL A 185 19.28 0.43 4.16
CA VAL A 185 20.46 0.61 5.00
C VAL A 185 20.45 1.98 5.66
N PHE A 186 20.19 3.04 4.89
CA PHE A 186 20.12 4.39 5.44
C PHE A 186 18.92 4.61 6.35
N ALA A 187 17.80 3.91 6.14
CA ALA A 187 16.68 3.94 7.07
C ALA A 187 17.06 3.40 8.46
N VAL A 188 17.83 2.29 8.51
CA VAL A 188 18.36 1.76 9.78
C VAL A 188 19.35 2.74 10.43
N VAL A 189 20.28 3.29 9.65
CA VAL A 189 21.22 4.31 10.13
C VAL A 189 20.49 5.53 10.68
N PHE A 190 19.44 5.98 9.97
CA PHE A 190 18.61 7.10 10.40
C PHE A 190 17.88 6.80 11.71
N GLY A 191 17.31 5.60 11.88
CA GLY A 191 16.68 5.19 13.14
C GLY A 191 17.66 5.18 14.32
N LEU A 192 18.90 4.72 14.11
CA LEU A 192 19.96 4.75 15.14
C LEU A 192 20.36 6.20 15.50
N ILE A 193 20.51 7.06 14.50
CA ILE A 193 20.85 8.49 14.68
C ILE A 193 19.71 9.20 15.42
N GLN A 194 18.45 8.98 15.02
CA GLN A 194 17.27 9.57 15.64
C GLN A 194 17.17 9.17 17.10
N LYS A 195 17.38 7.89 17.43
CA LYS A 195 17.38 7.41 18.82
C LYS A 195 18.50 8.04 19.65
N LYS A 196 19.69 8.25 19.08
CA LYS A 196 20.86 8.79 19.79
C LYS A 196 20.75 10.30 20.04
N PHE A 197 20.26 11.06 19.05
CA PHE A 197 20.30 12.53 19.06
C PHE A 197 18.91 13.16 19.24
N ASN A 198 17.83 12.37 19.25
CA ASN A 198 16.44 12.81 19.43
C ASN A 198 16.03 13.98 18.53
N PHE A 199 16.38 13.92 17.25
CA PHE A 199 16.02 14.93 16.27
C PHE A 199 14.51 14.95 16.02
N SER A 200 13.97 16.16 15.82
CA SER A 200 12.57 16.36 15.45
C SER A 200 12.41 17.55 14.49
N GLY A 201 11.30 17.56 13.76
CA GLY A 201 10.93 18.66 12.87
C GLY A 201 11.83 18.80 11.64
N TRP A 202 12.28 20.01 11.30
CA TRP A 202 13.00 20.26 10.05
C TRP A 202 14.33 19.52 9.92
N LYS A 203 15.03 19.25 11.04
CA LYS A 203 16.31 18.49 11.03
C LYS A 203 16.10 17.05 10.59
N GLU A 204 15.03 16.44 11.04
CA GLU A 204 14.64 15.10 10.63
C GLU A 204 14.37 15.05 9.12
N SER A 205 13.65 16.04 8.59
CA SER A 205 13.35 16.14 7.16
C SER A 205 14.60 16.32 6.30
N VAL A 206 15.54 17.17 6.73
CA VAL A 206 16.81 17.40 6.01
C VAL A 206 17.65 16.11 5.96
N ILE A 207 17.80 15.40 7.09
CA ILE A 207 18.56 14.15 7.14
C ILE A 207 17.91 13.10 6.23
N SER A 208 16.59 13.02 6.22
CA SER A 208 15.84 12.11 5.34
C SER A 208 16.13 12.37 3.86
N ILE A 209 16.06 13.66 3.45
CA ILE A 209 16.37 14.06 2.06
C ILE A 209 17.82 13.72 1.71
N VAL A 210 18.77 14.00 2.59
CA VAL A 210 20.18 13.66 2.38
C VAL A 210 20.35 12.14 2.16
N PHE A 211 19.73 11.31 2.99
CA PHE A 211 19.83 9.85 2.84
C PHE A 211 19.12 9.34 1.58
N ILE A 212 18.00 9.95 1.16
CA ILE A 212 17.37 9.62 -0.12
C ILE A 212 18.32 9.94 -1.28
N VAL A 213 18.93 11.13 -1.29
CA VAL A 213 19.88 11.54 -2.33
C VAL A 213 21.11 10.63 -2.33
N LEU A 214 21.68 10.30 -1.17
CA LEU A 214 22.81 9.37 -1.08
C LEU A 214 22.44 7.98 -1.60
N SER A 215 21.27 7.45 -1.23
CA SER A 215 20.79 6.17 -1.74
C SER A 215 20.72 6.18 -3.28
N PHE A 216 20.18 7.25 -3.83
CA PHE A 216 20.04 7.43 -5.27
C PHE A 216 21.41 7.53 -5.96
N VAL A 217 22.31 8.37 -5.47
CA VAL A 217 23.65 8.54 -6.04
C VAL A 217 24.43 7.24 -6.02
N ILE A 218 24.46 6.52 -4.91
CA ILE A 218 25.17 5.24 -4.79
C ILE A 218 24.55 4.21 -5.71
N GLY A 219 23.22 4.01 -5.66
CA GLY A 219 22.55 2.97 -6.43
C GLY A 219 22.58 3.21 -7.93
N ALA A 220 22.44 4.47 -8.39
CA ALA A 220 22.50 4.80 -9.80
C ALA A 220 23.89 4.59 -10.43
N ASN A 221 24.96 4.73 -9.60
CA ASN A 221 26.34 4.51 -10.07
C ASN A 221 26.83 3.08 -9.87
N LEU A 222 26.19 2.27 -9.02
CA LEU A 222 26.56 0.90 -8.72
C LEU A 222 25.37 -0.07 -8.92
N PRO A 223 24.88 -0.24 -10.15
CA PRO A 223 23.72 -1.09 -10.43
C PRO A 223 24.02 -2.55 -10.11
N LEU A 224 23.10 -3.21 -9.42
CA LEU A 224 23.21 -4.62 -9.03
C LEU A 224 22.46 -5.50 -10.04
N ILE A 225 23.20 -6.09 -10.97
CA ILE A 225 22.64 -6.89 -12.06
C ILE A 225 22.35 -8.32 -11.60
N LEU A 226 21.12 -8.57 -11.17
CA LEU A 226 20.68 -9.87 -10.66
C LEU A 226 19.41 -10.34 -11.36
N GLY A 227 19.20 -11.68 -11.35
CA GLY A 227 17.97 -12.30 -11.84
C GLY A 227 16.82 -12.24 -10.83
N LYS A 228 15.60 -12.47 -11.32
CA LYS A 228 14.35 -12.46 -10.53
C LYS A 228 14.42 -13.35 -9.29
N ALA A 229 15.03 -14.54 -9.38
CA ALA A 229 15.15 -15.46 -8.26
C ALA A 229 16.01 -14.88 -7.12
N ALA A 230 17.16 -14.27 -7.45
CA ALA A 230 18.02 -13.64 -6.45
C ALA A 230 17.30 -12.45 -5.77
N TRP A 231 16.62 -11.60 -6.54
CA TRP A 231 15.83 -10.51 -6.00
C TRP A 231 14.67 -11.00 -5.11
N SER A 232 14.05 -12.13 -5.45
CA SER A 232 13.03 -12.75 -4.60
C SER A 232 13.61 -13.13 -3.23
N TYR A 233 14.77 -13.82 -3.19
CA TYR A 233 15.41 -14.16 -1.91
C TYR A 233 15.79 -12.91 -1.10
N ILE A 234 16.40 -11.90 -1.74
CA ILE A 234 16.76 -10.64 -1.07
C ILE A 234 15.52 -9.99 -0.46
N THR A 235 14.42 -9.94 -1.20
CA THR A 235 13.15 -9.36 -0.73
C THR A 235 12.61 -10.13 0.48
N PHE A 236 12.60 -11.46 0.46
CA PHE A 236 12.10 -12.26 1.59
C PHE A 236 12.98 -12.14 2.83
N VAL A 237 14.31 -12.10 2.67
CA VAL A 237 15.25 -11.82 3.78
C VAL A 237 14.96 -10.44 4.37
N TYR A 238 14.80 -9.42 3.52
CA TYR A 238 14.45 -8.08 3.97
C TYR A 238 13.14 -8.06 4.75
N ILE A 239 12.05 -8.65 4.22
CA ILE A 239 10.74 -8.66 4.88
C ILE A 239 10.82 -9.37 6.23
N PHE A 240 11.62 -10.44 6.35
CA PHE A 240 11.83 -11.10 7.64
C PHE A 240 12.37 -10.14 8.68
N PHE A 241 13.46 -9.42 8.37
CA PHE A 241 14.01 -8.42 9.29
C PHE A 241 13.02 -7.27 9.56
N ALA A 242 12.34 -6.77 8.54
CA ALA A 242 11.34 -5.71 8.68
C ALA A 242 10.17 -6.12 9.59
N ALA A 243 9.77 -7.39 9.56
CA ALA A 243 8.69 -7.90 10.42
C ALA A 243 9.12 -8.14 11.87
N VAL A 244 10.40 -8.44 12.11
CA VAL A 244 10.93 -8.81 13.44
C VAL A 244 11.53 -7.63 14.19
N LEU A 245 12.21 -6.71 13.48
CA LEU A 245 12.89 -5.56 14.09
C LEU A 245 11.90 -4.59 14.73
N PRO A 246 12.31 -3.88 15.82
CA PRO A 246 11.51 -2.84 16.41
C PRO A 246 11.13 -1.74 15.40
N MET A 247 9.93 -1.19 15.50
CA MET A 247 9.41 -0.21 14.55
C MET A 247 10.29 1.05 14.44
N TRP A 248 10.84 1.52 15.56
CA TRP A 248 11.70 2.70 15.61
C TRP A 248 13.03 2.54 14.84
N LEU A 249 13.50 1.29 14.64
CA LEU A 249 14.81 1.05 14.01
C LEU A 249 14.74 1.09 12.49
N LEU A 250 13.71 0.55 11.88
CA LEU A 250 13.60 0.43 10.44
C LEU A 250 12.30 1.06 9.90
N LYS A 251 11.13 0.68 10.41
CA LYS A 251 9.86 1.03 9.80
C LYS A 251 9.58 2.54 9.88
N GLN A 252 9.62 3.14 11.06
CA GLN A 252 9.32 4.58 11.25
C GLN A 252 10.27 5.49 10.45
N PRO A 253 11.61 5.33 10.52
CA PRO A 253 12.54 6.13 9.72
C PRO A 253 12.33 5.95 8.22
N ARG A 254 12.09 4.72 7.79
CA ARG A 254 11.84 4.41 6.38
C ARG A 254 10.53 5.04 5.89
N ASP A 255 9.43 4.91 6.64
CA ASP A 255 8.13 5.49 6.27
C ASP A 255 8.23 7.03 6.19
N HIS A 256 9.00 7.65 7.09
CA HIS A 256 9.28 9.09 7.03
C HIS A 256 10.02 9.48 5.74
N MET A 257 11.10 8.77 5.39
CA MET A 257 11.83 8.99 4.13
C MET A 257 10.93 8.71 2.91
N THR A 258 10.15 7.63 2.93
CA THR A 258 9.25 7.24 1.84
C THR A 258 8.18 8.31 1.58
N THR A 259 7.71 9.03 2.60
CA THR A 259 6.73 10.11 2.46
C THR A 259 7.24 11.20 1.52
N PHE A 260 8.52 11.61 1.61
CA PHE A 260 9.10 12.60 0.69
C PHE A 260 9.14 12.09 -0.75
N MET A 261 9.46 10.81 -0.94
CA MET A 261 9.46 10.20 -2.25
C MET A 261 8.06 10.15 -2.87
N PHE A 262 7.05 9.80 -2.08
CA PHE A 262 5.66 9.75 -2.55
C PHE A 262 5.13 11.13 -2.88
N VAL A 263 5.42 12.12 -2.07
CA VAL A 263 5.07 13.52 -2.37
C VAL A 263 5.73 13.98 -3.67
N ALA A 264 7.02 13.67 -3.87
CA ALA A 264 7.73 14.01 -5.11
C ALA A 264 7.15 13.27 -6.32
N MET A 265 6.82 11.98 -6.19
CA MET A 265 6.20 11.17 -7.23
C MET A 265 4.81 11.70 -7.64
N ILE A 266 3.94 11.95 -6.66
CA ILE A 266 2.58 12.45 -6.91
C ILE A 266 2.65 13.87 -7.49
N ALA A 267 3.46 14.74 -6.90
CA ALA A 267 3.65 16.10 -7.41
C ALA A 267 4.20 16.09 -8.85
N GLY A 268 5.20 15.26 -9.12
CA GLY A 268 5.76 15.08 -10.45
C GLY A 268 4.73 14.57 -11.48
N ALA A 269 3.90 13.61 -11.10
CA ALA A 269 2.82 13.12 -11.94
C ALA A 269 1.77 14.21 -12.21
N VAL A 270 1.33 14.93 -11.17
CA VAL A 270 0.33 16.01 -11.30
C VAL A 270 0.88 17.16 -12.14
N VAL A 271 2.07 17.66 -11.81
CA VAL A 271 2.70 18.77 -12.56
C VAL A 271 3.01 18.33 -14.00
N GLY A 272 3.47 17.10 -14.20
CA GLY A 272 3.69 16.53 -15.53
C GLY A 272 2.41 16.50 -16.37
N LEU A 273 1.31 16.05 -15.82
CA LEU A 273 0.00 16.06 -16.51
C LEU A 273 -0.49 17.49 -16.79
N LEU A 274 -0.21 18.43 -15.86
CA LEU A 274 -0.55 19.85 -16.02
C LEU A 274 0.25 20.53 -17.14
N VAL A 275 1.49 20.14 -17.36
CA VAL A 275 2.37 20.75 -18.37
C VAL A 275 2.28 20.03 -19.73
N ALA A 276 2.28 18.70 -19.70
CA ALA A 276 2.29 17.89 -20.93
C ALA A 276 0.92 17.83 -21.63
N HIS A 277 -0.17 18.02 -20.90
CA HIS A 277 -1.55 17.87 -21.42
C HIS A 277 -1.76 16.63 -22.29
N PRO A 278 -1.27 15.42 -21.89
CA PRO A 278 -1.32 14.27 -22.77
C PRO A 278 -2.77 13.83 -23.06
N THR A 279 -2.93 13.20 -24.20
CA THR A 279 -4.23 12.60 -24.59
C THR A 279 -4.42 11.24 -23.92
N MET A 280 -5.65 10.93 -23.56
CA MET A 280 -6.07 9.59 -23.15
C MET A 280 -6.21 8.73 -24.41
N ASN A 281 -5.19 7.94 -24.74
CA ASN A 281 -5.18 7.08 -25.92
C ASN A 281 -5.92 5.75 -25.71
N LEU A 282 -6.09 5.30 -24.48
CA LEU A 282 -6.86 4.10 -24.18
C LEU A 282 -8.34 4.26 -24.60
N PRO A 283 -8.99 3.19 -25.07
CA PRO A 283 -10.41 3.24 -25.44
C PRO A 283 -11.30 3.58 -24.23
N VAL A 284 -12.40 4.27 -24.50
CA VAL A 284 -13.37 4.64 -23.46
C VAL A 284 -13.97 3.40 -22.82
N PHE A 285 -14.38 2.44 -23.64
CA PHE A 285 -14.95 1.16 -23.24
C PHE A 285 -14.64 0.11 -24.30
N THR A 286 -14.20 -1.09 -23.89
CA THR A 286 -13.82 -2.18 -24.80
C THR A 286 -14.87 -3.29 -24.87
N GLY A 287 -15.87 -3.27 -24.02
CA GLY A 287 -16.90 -4.31 -23.91
C GLY A 287 -17.00 -4.91 -22.51
N PHE A 288 -18.03 -5.72 -22.30
CA PHE A 288 -18.25 -6.43 -21.05
C PHE A 288 -17.43 -7.70 -20.89
N THR A 289 -16.69 -8.11 -21.91
CA THR A 289 -15.84 -9.28 -21.89
C THR A 289 -14.50 -8.94 -22.52
N ASN A 290 -13.41 -9.35 -21.86
CA ASN A 290 -12.05 -9.22 -22.35
C ASN A 290 -11.45 -10.62 -22.50
N GLU A 291 -10.74 -10.91 -23.60
CA GLU A 291 -10.19 -12.24 -23.87
C GLU A 291 -9.19 -12.72 -22.82
N LYS A 292 -8.43 -11.79 -22.22
CA LYS A 292 -7.39 -12.12 -21.23
C LYS A 292 -7.91 -12.13 -19.78
N LEU A 293 -8.85 -11.23 -19.46
CA LEU A 293 -9.32 -11.04 -18.09
C LEU A 293 -10.67 -11.72 -17.83
N GLY A 294 -11.46 -12.03 -18.85
CA GLY A 294 -12.80 -12.57 -18.71
C GLY A 294 -13.89 -11.49 -18.67
N THR A 295 -14.98 -11.74 -17.95
CA THR A 295 -16.11 -10.81 -17.85
C THR A 295 -15.80 -9.62 -16.94
N MET A 296 -16.27 -8.43 -17.32
CA MET A 296 -16.06 -7.19 -16.55
C MET A 296 -16.60 -7.33 -15.11
N PHE A 297 -17.77 -7.90 -14.95
CA PHE A 297 -18.27 -8.27 -13.64
C PHE A 297 -17.97 -9.76 -13.35
N PRO A 298 -17.29 -10.11 -12.26
CA PRO A 298 -16.77 -9.25 -11.19
C PRO A 298 -15.32 -8.75 -11.39
N ILE A 299 -14.66 -9.10 -12.50
CA ILE A 299 -13.19 -8.99 -12.65
C ILE A 299 -12.70 -7.54 -12.54
N LEU A 300 -13.37 -6.57 -13.16
CA LEU A 300 -12.97 -5.17 -13.01
C LEU A 300 -12.96 -4.73 -11.53
N PHE A 301 -13.99 -5.11 -10.81
CA PHE A 301 -14.18 -4.73 -9.41
C PHE A 301 -13.12 -5.32 -8.48
N VAL A 302 -12.76 -6.59 -8.69
CA VAL A 302 -11.71 -7.25 -7.89
C VAL A 302 -10.31 -6.83 -8.33
N THR A 303 -10.10 -6.48 -9.60
CA THR A 303 -8.81 -6.01 -10.11
C THR A 303 -8.45 -4.64 -9.53
N VAL A 304 -9.42 -3.72 -9.45
CA VAL A 304 -9.26 -2.40 -8.80
C VAL A 304 -9.76 -2.49 -7.35
N ALA A 305 -9.13 -3.34 -6.56
CA ALA A 305 -9.48 -3.45 -5.15
C ALA A 305 -8.97 -2.23 -4.35
N CYS A 306 -7.66 -2.06 -4.23
CA CYS A 306 -7.08 -1.06 -3.33
C CYS A 306 -7.49 0.38 -3.67
N GLY A 307 -7.45 0.79 -4.93
CA GLY A 307 -7.82 2.16 -5.33
C GLY A 307 -9.32 2.48 -5.19
N ALA A 308 -10.17 1.49 -4.91
CA ALA A 308 -11.62 1.65 -4.76
C ALA A 308 -12.13 1.13 -3.42
N VAL A 309 -11.90 -0.13 -3.07
CA VAL A 309 -12.38 -0.76 -1.82
C VAL A 309 -11.37 -1.79 -1.34
N SER A 310 -10.77 -1.59 -0.18
CA SER A 310 -9.75 -2.49 0.36
C SER A 310 -10.00 -2.87 1.82
N GLY A 311 -10.17 -4.15 2.07
CA GLY A 311 -10.29 -4.67 3.43
C GLY A 311 -8.99 -4.59 4.23
N PHE A 312 -7.83 -4.63 3.55
CA PHE A 312 -6.54 -4.47 4.19
C PHE A 312 -6.40 -3.13 4.92
N HIS A 313 -6.95 -2.07 4.35
CA HIS A 313 -6.93 -0.73 4.96
C HIS A 313 -7.60 -0.72 6.34
N SER A 314 -8.68 -1.46 6.49
CA SER A 314 -9.38 -1.59 7.77
C SER A 314 -8.53 -2.23 8.85
N LEU A 315 -7.65 -3.17 8.48
CA LEU A 315 -6.69 -3.78 9.41
C LEU A 315 -5.62 -2.77 9.84
N VAL A 316 -5.16 -1.90 8.94
CA VAL A 316 -4.22 -0.81 9.27
C VAL A 316 -4.92 0.22 10.16
N SER A 317 -6.13 0.65 9.79
CA SER A 317 -6.93 1.64 10.52
C SER A 317 -7.21 1.19 11.96
N SER A 318 -7.67 -0.05 12.16
CA SER A 318 -8.00 -0.59 13.48
C SER A 318 -6.79 -1.14 14.25
N GLY A 319 -5.73 -1.56 13.57
CA GLY A 319 -4.57 -2.18 14.19
C GLY A 319 -3.47 -1.21 14.62
N THR A 320 -3.35 -0.08 13.94
CA THR A 320 -2.25 0.88 14.13
C THR A 320 -2.75 2.30 14.35
N SER A 321 -3.53 2.87 13.40
CA SER A 321 -3.92 4.27 13.45
C SER A 321 -4.84 4.59 14.62
N SER A 322 -5.70 3.67 15.02
CA SER A 322 -6.58 3.82 16.19
C SER A 322 -5.83 3.94 17.51
N LYS A 323 -4.61 3.39 17.57
CA LYS A 323 -3.73 3.43 18.74
C LYS A 323 -2.79 4.62 18.77
N THR A 324 -2.78 5.41 17.69
CA THR A 324 -1.85 6.55 17.55
C THR A 324 -2.56 7.88 17.36
N VAL A 325 -3.83 7.89 16.92
CA VAL A 325 -4.58 9.13 16.76
C VAL A 325 -4.85 9.79 18.11
N GLU A 326 -4.29 10.99 18.31
CA GLU A 326 -4.38 11.74 19.57
C GLU A 326 -5.77 12.35 19.80
N ASN A 327 -6.47 12.74 18.74
CA ASN A 327 -7.77 13.43 18.84
C ASN A 327 -8.76 12.88 17.81
N GLU A 328 -10.02 12.68 18.23
CA GLU A 328 -11.06 12.18 17.35
C GLU A 328 -11.32 13.05 16.12
N LYS A 329 -11.11 14.37 16.20
CA LYS A 329 -11.24 15.28 15.04
C LYS A 329 -10.37 14.91 13.86
N ASP A 330 -9.26 14.21 14.10
CA ASP A 330 -8.31 13.79 13.07
C ASP A 330 -8.71 12.48 12.39
N MET A 331 -9.66 11.72 12.95
CA MET A 331 -10.07 10.43 12.40
C MET A 331 -10.64 10.54 10.99
N LEU A 332 -11.42 11.61 10.69
CA LEU A 332 -11.93 11.84 9.34
C LEU A 332 -10.78 12.01 8.33
N LYS A 333 -9.78 12.80 8.68
CA LYS A 333 -8.61 13.02 7.83
C LYS A 333 -7.81 11.73 7.66
N VAL A 334 -7.58 11.00 8.73
CA VAL A 334 -6.76 9.78 8.75
C VAL A 334 -7.46 8.62 8.01
N GLY A 335 -8.70 8.32 8.34
CA GLY A 335 -9.44 7.20 7.72
C GLY A 335 -9.95 7.57 6.32
N TYR A 336 -10.93 8.47 6.26
CA TYR A 336 -11.59 8.85 5.01
C TYR A 336 -10.64 9.57 4.04
N GLY A 337 -9.87 10.55 4.56
CA GLY A 337 -8.99 11.39 3.74
C GLY A 337 -7.84 10.62 3.09
N ALA A 338 -7.24 9.66 3.78
CA ALA A 338 -6.16 8.85 3.22
C ALA A 338 -6.66 7.98 2.05
N MET A 339 -7.84 7.37 2.16
CA MET A 339 -8.44 6.59 1.07
C MET A 339 -8.82 7.47 -0.14
N ILE A 340 -9.32 8.69 0.09
CA ILE A 340 -9.59 9.65 -0.99
C ILE A 340 -8.30 9.99 -1.77
N LEU A 341 -7.19 10.19 -1.07
CA LEU A 341 -5.90 10.45 -1.71
C LEU A 341 -5.37 9.23 -2.47
N GLU A 342 -5.60 8.03 -1.96
CA GLU A 342 -5.27 6.78 -2.66
C GLU A 342 -6.11 6.58 -3.93
N SER A 343 -7.41 6.90 -3.89
CA SER A 343 -8.25 6.88 -5.08
C SER A 343 -7.75 7.87 -6.14
N LEU A 344 -7.26 9.04 -5.72
CA LEU A 344 -6.62 10.00 -6.64
C LEU A 344 -5.35 9.40 -7.27
N LEU A 345 -4.54 8.68 -6.51
CA LEU A 345 -3.36 7.99 -7.04
C LEU A 345 -3.76 6.93 -8.09
N ALA A 346 -4.85 6.19 -7.89
CA ALA A 346 -5.36 5.24 -8.88
C ALA A 346 -5.82 5.94 -10.16
N VAL A 347 -6.48 7.10 -10.07
CA VAL A 347 -6.83 7.92 -11.22
C VAL A 347 -5.59 8.45 -11.95
N LEU A 348 -4.58 8.91 -11.22
CA LEU A 348 -3.29 9.32 -11.80
C LEU A 348 -2.63 8.17 -12.55
N ALA A 349 -2.61 6.97 -11.97
CA ALA A 349 -2.05 5.78 -12.61
C ALA A 349 -2.79 5.41 -13.90
N LEU A 350 -4.12 5.50 -13.90
CA LEU A 350 -4.94 5.30 -15.09
C LEU A 350 -4.62 6.33 -16.17
N CYS A 351 -4.50 7.60 -15.81
CA CYS A 351 -4.18 8.69 -16.76
C CYS A 351 -2.75 8.56 -17.34
N VAL A 352 -1.79 8.17 -16.50
CA VAL A 352 -0.40 7.91 -16.96
C VAL A 352 -0.37 6.72 -17.92
N ALA A 353 -1.07 5.63 -17.61
CA ALA A 353 -1.18 4.48 -18.53
C ALA A 353 -1.88 4.85 -19.82
N GLY A 354 -2.91 5.69 -19.77
CA GLY A 354 -3.61 6.20 -20.93
C GLY A 354 -2.75 7.11 -21.82
N ALA A 355 -1.90 7.91 -21.20
CA ALA A 355 -0.92 8.74 -21.90
C ALA A 355 0.21 7.89 -22.56
N ALA A 356 0.61 6.81 -21.90
CA ALA A 356 1.66 5.90 -22.37
C ALA A 356 1.17 4.90 -23.44
N ALA A 357 -0.15 4.76 -23.64
CA ALA A 357 -0.72 3.89 -24.67
C ALA A 357 -0.46 4.45 -26.07
N ALA A 358 -0.35 3.57 -27.05
CA ALA A 358 -0.17 3.96 -28.44
C ALA A 358 -1.41 4.70 -28.99
N ALA A 359 -1.23 5.44 -30.06
CA ALA A 359 -2.30 6.24 -30.69
C ALA A 359 -3.48 5.38 -31.20
N ASP A 360 -3.26 4.10 -31.45
CA ASP A 360 -4.26 3.13 -31.88
C ASP A 360 -5.04 2.52 -30.68
N GLY A 361 -4.73 2.94 -29.46
CA GLY A 361 -5.35 2.43 -28.24
C GLY A 361 -4.66 1.21 -27.65
N THR A 362 -3.56 0.72 -28.24
CA THR A 362 -2.81 -0.42 -27.70
C THR A 362 -2.14 -0.04 -26.37
N PRO A 363 -2.38 -0.79 -25.28
CA PRO A 363 -1.73 -0.54 -24.00
C PRO A 363 -0.20 -0.64 -24.08
N ALA A 364 0.52 0.19 -23.34
CA ALA A 364 1.96 0.11 -23.24
C ALA A 364 2.43 -1.26 -22.71
N ALA A 365 3.54 -1.76 -23.27
CA ALA A 365 4.12 -3.04 -22.85
C ALA A 365 4.89 -2.92 -21.52
N GLY A 366 4.84 -3.97 -20.71
CA GLY A 366 5.54 -4.08 -19.43
C GLY A 366 4.62 -4.37 -18.25
N THR A 367 5.23 -4.48 -17.06
CA THR A 367 4.45 -4.58 -15.81
C THR A 367 3.78 -3.23 -15.51
N PRO A 368 2.67 -3.22 -14.73
CA PRO A 368 2.04 -1.96 -14.33
C PRO A 368 3.01 -0.97 -13.68
N PHE A 369 3.98 -1.45 -12.90
CA PHE A 369 5.02 -0.63 -12.29
C PHE A 369 5.92 0.02 -13.33
N GLN A 370 6.35 -0.73 -14.34
CA GLN A 370 7.17 -0.22 -15.41
C GLN A 370 6.43 0.79 -16.28
N ILE A 371 5.14 0.56 -16.55
CA ILE A 371 4.29 1.49 -17.31
C ILE A 371 4.17 2.82 -16.57
N PHE A 372 3.81 2.77 -15.28
CA PHE A 372 3.66 3.96 -14.45
C PHE A 372 4.99 4.70 -14.27
N SER A 373 6.07 3.98 -13.94
CA SER A 373 7.39 4.58 -13.74
C SER A 373 7.90 5.28 -14.99
N ARG A 374 7.81 4.64 -16.15
CA ARG A 374 8.23 5.25 -17.42
C ARG A 374 7.36 6.44 -17.82
N GLY A 375 6.05 6.32 -17.63
CA GLY A 375 5.14 7.41 -17.95
C GLY A 375 5.40 8.67 -17.14
N VAL A 376 5.59 8.54 -15.81
CA VAL A 376 5.92 9.70 -14.96
C VAL A 376 7.37 10.16 -15.17
N ALA A 377 8.33 9.25 -15.43
CA ALA A 377 9.71 9.62 -15.77
C ALA A 377 9.76 10.51 -17.01
N GLY A 378 8.95 10.20 -18.03
CA GLY A 378 8.82 11.05 -19.22
C GLY A 378 8.37 12.49 -18.92
N PHE A 379 7.57 12.68 -17.86
CA PHE A 379 7.24 14.03 -17.42
C PHE A 379 8.44 14.74 -16.78
N PHE A 380 9.24 14.03 -15.99
CA PHE A 380 10.47 14.61 -15.41
C PHE A 380 11.49 14.98 -16.49
N GLU A 381 11.56 14.23 -17.58
CA GLU A 381 12.42 14.55 -18.73
C GLU A 381 12.05 15.89 -19.39
N MET A 382 10.77 16.23 -19.42
CA MET A 382 10.29 17.53 -19.91
C MET A 382 10.80 18.71 -19.05
N PHE A 383 11.16 18.45 -17.79
CA PHE A 383 11.78 19.42 -16.90
C PHE A 383 13.32 19.40 -16.92
N GLY A 384 13.90 18.66 -17.86
CA GLY A 384 15.36 18.56 -18.03
C GLY A 384 16.06 17.54 -17.15
N VAL A 385 15.30 16.64 -16.48
CA VAL A 385 15.89 15.53 -15.72
C VAL A 385 16.35 14.45 -16.74
N PRO A 386 17.60 13.94 -16.65
CA PRO A 386 18.05 12.88 -17.55
C PRO A 386 17.16 11.64 -17.46
N ALA A 387 16.79 11.04 -18.62
CA ALA A 387 15.89 9.89 -18.70
C ALA A 387 16.26 8.74 -17.77
N TYR A 388 17.54 8.39 -17.71
CA TYR A 388 18.04 7.36 -16.81
C TYR A 388 17.73 7.68 -15.34
N ALA A 389 18.06 8.90 -14.90
CA ALA A 389 17.84 9.34 -13.52
C ALA A 389 16.35 9.38 -13.17
N ALA A 390 15.52 9.91 -14.07
CA ALA A 390 14.06 9.96 -13.89
C ALA A 390 13.46 8.55 -13.78
N THR A 391 13.86 7.63 -14.65
CA THR A 391 13.34 6.26 -14.65
C THR A 391 13.79 5.47 -13.41
N VAL A 392 15.07 5.58 -13.00
CA VAL A 392 15.58 4.95 -11.76
C VAL A 392 14.84 5.48 -10.55
N PHE A 393 14.66 6.81 -10.44
CA PHE A 393 13.93 7.43 -9.33
C PHE A 393 12.48 6.93 -9.27
N MET A 394 11.79 6.95 -10.40
CA MET A 394 10.39 6.52 -10.44
C MET A 394 10.21 5.02 -10.16
N THR A 395 11.10 4.18 -10.70
CA THR A 395 11.09 2.73 -10.42
C THR A 395 11.32 2.46 -8.92
N MET A 396 12.24 3.20 -8.30
CA MET A 396 12.45 3.16 -6.84
C MET A 396 11.19 3.58 -6.07
N CYS A 397 10.54 4.69 -6.44
CA CYS A 397 9.33 5.17 -5.77
C CYS A 397 8.21 4.12 -5.80
N VAL A 398 7.95 3.54 -6.97
CA VAL A 398 6.89 2.53 -7.12
C VAL A 398 7.24 1.23 -6.39
N SER A 399 8.51 0.82 -6.41
CA SER A 399 8.96 -0.35 -5.63
C SER A 399 8.88 -0.10 -4.13
N ALA A 400 9.13 1.13 -3.67
CA ALA A 400 8.98 1.50 -2.27
C ALA A 400 7.52 1.43 -1.80
N LEU A 401 6.53 1.75 -2.67
CA LEU A 401 5.10 1.51 -2.38
C LEU A 401 4.83 0.04 -2.03
N ALA A 402 5.33 -0.87 -2.87
CA ALA A 402 5.14 -2.30 -2.63
C ALA A 402 5.88 -2.79 -1.37
N LEU A 403 7.13 -2.36 -1.16
CA LEU A 403 7.93 -2.75 0.00
C LEU A 403 7.33 -2.25 1.31
N THR A 404 6.77 -1.03 1.34
CA THR A 404 6.10 -0.48 2.53
C THR A 404 4.86 -1.29 2.91
N SER A 405 4.06 -1.68 1.91
CA SER A 405 2.92 -2.56 2.12
C SER A 405 3.34 -3.96 2.57
N LEU A 406 4.41 -4.52 1.99
CA LEU A 406 4.95 -5.82 2.38
C LEU A 406 5.33 -5.88 3.86
N ASP A 407 5.96 -4.83 4.38
CA ASP A 407 6.34 -4.77 5.80
C ASP A 407 5.11 -4.76 6.72
N ALA A 408 4.09 -3.96 6.35
CA ALA A 408 2.86 -3.89 7.12
C ALA A 408 2.12 -5.24 7.09
N VAL A 409 1.99 -5.84 5.89
CA VAL A 409 1.32 -7.13 5.71
C VAL A 409 2.03 -8.27 6.42
N ALA A 410 3.37 -8.33 6.37
CA ALA A 410 4.14 -9.37 7.07
C ALA A 410 3.94 -9.29 8.59
N ARG A 411 3.89 -8.07 9.15
CA ARG A 411 3.58 -7.86 10.58
C ARG A 411 2.15 -8.28 10.92
N ILE A 412 1.17 -7.84 10.13
CA ILE A 412 -0.25 -8.20 10.35
C ILE A 412 -0.44 -9.70 10.21
N GLY A 413 0.15 -10.34 9.19
CA GLY A 413 0.09 -11.79 9.00
C GLY A 413 0.70 -12.55 10.18
N ARG A 414 1.88 -12.14 10.63
CA ARG A 414 2.50 -12.69 11.85
C ARG A 414 1.59 -12.53 13.07
N MET A 415 1.04 -11.33 13.30
CA MET A 415 0.17 -11.06 14.45
C MET A 415 -1.11 -11.89 14.38
N SER A 416 -1.75 -11.96 13.20
CA SER A 416 -2.94 -12.80 13.00
C SER A 416 -2.66 -14.28 13.27
N PHE A 417 -1.49 -14.78 12.87
CA PHE A 417 -1.05 -16.15 13.19
C PHE A 417 -0.84 -16.35 14.69
N GLN A 418 -0.16 -15.41 15.35
CA GLN A 418 0.04 -15.47 16.80
C GLN A 418 -1.27 -15.43 17.58
N GLU A 419 -2.18 -14.51 17.22
CA GLU A 419 -3.49 -14.39 17.86
C GLU A 419 -4.36 -15.64 17.64
N LEU A 420 -4.23 -16.34 16.52
CA LEU A 420 -4.97 -17.58 16.26
C LEU A 420 -4.64 -18.69 17.27
N PHE A 421 -3.40 -18.75 17.74
CA PHE A 421 -2.91 -19.78 18.67
C PHE A 421 -2.74 -19.27 20.11
N SER A 422 -2.91 -17.97 20.34
CA SER A 422 -2.80 -17.38 21.67
C SER A 422 -3.94 -17.82 22.59
N VAL A 423 -3.63 -17.85 23.89
CA VAL A 423 -4.57 -18.07 25.00
C VAL A 423 -4.39 -16.96 26.02
N ASP A 424 -5.41 -16.74 26.86
CA ASP A 424 -5.42 -15.66 27.86
C ASP A 424 -4.23 -15.75 28.82
N ASP A 425 -3.80 -16.98 29.18
CA ASP A 425 -2.63 -17.23 30.01
C ASP A 425 -1.52 -17.90 29.18
N MET A 426 -0.65 -17.09 28.58
CA MET A 426 0.49 -17.55 27.81
C MET A 426 1.65 -18.06 28.68
N GLU A 427 1.73 -17.69 29.95
CA GLU A 427 2.82 -18.15 30.81
C GLU A 427 2.68 -19.63 31.13
N HIS A 428 1.45 -20.12 31.32
CA HIS A 428 1.13 -21.52 31.57
C HIS A 428 0.72 -22.31 30.31
N ALA A 429 0.82 -21.67 29.11
CA ALA A 429 0.48 -22.33 27.85
C ALA A 429 1.42 -23.48 27.51
N GLU A 430 0.90 -24.49 26.80
CA GLU A 430 1.66 -25.62 26.27
C GLU A 430 2.84 -25.16 25.38
N GLY A 431 3.96 -25.87 25.42
CA GLY A 431 5.19 -25.50 24.73
C GLY A 431 5.04 -25.25 23.23
N TRP A 432 4.19 -26.04 22.55
CA TRP A 432 3.93 -25.85 21.13
C TRP A 432 3.21 -24.50 20.83
N ARG A 433 2.32 -24.04 21.72
CA ARG A 433 1.67 -22.72 21.58
C ARG A 433 2.67 -21.59 21.77
N LYS A 434 3.57 -21.69 22.75
CA LYS A 434 4.67 -20.75 22.96
C LYS A 434 5.56 -20.65 21.72
N LEU A 435 5.84 -21.80 21.06
CA LEU A 435 6.59 -21.82 19.81
C LEU A 435 5.86 -21.13 18.67
N LEU A 436 4.56 -21.43 18.45
CA LEU A 436 3.76 -20.81 17.40
C LEU A 436 3.56 -19.30 17.62
N CYS A 437 3.48 -18.85 18.89
CA CYS A 437 3.36 -17.44 19.24
C CYS A 437 4.73 -16.71 19.28
N ASN A 438 5.86 -17.41 19.11
CA ASN A 438 7.16 -16.78 19.03
C ASN A 438 7.27 -15.89 17.78
N VAL A 439 7.76 -14.66 17.96
CA VAL A 439 7.86 -13.65 16.89
C VAL A 439 8.66 -14.14 15.69
N TYR A 440 9.78 -14.80 15.91
CA TYR A 440 10.66 -15.30 14.85
C TYR A 440 10.03 -16.47 14.10
N PHE A 441 9.46 -17.43 14.84
CA PHE A 441 8.85 -18.63 14.27
C PHE A 441 7.59 -18.28 13.47
N SER A 442 6.68 -17.49 14.03
CA SER A 442 5.45 -17.08 13.35
C SER A 442 5.72 -16.23 12.09
N THR A 443 6.74 -15.36 12.13
CA THR A 443 7.20 -14.65 10.93
C THR A 443 7.73 -15.61 9.89
N PHE A 444 8.59 -16.54 10.27
CA PHE A 444 9.18 -17.52 9.36
C PHE A 444 8.11 -18.35 8.65
N ILE A 445 7.14 -18.91 9.40
CA ILE A 445 6.02 -19.68 8.81
C ILE A 445 5.20 -18.84 7.84
N THR A 446 4.87 -17.60 8.20
CA THR A 446 4.09 -16.69 7.34
C THR A 446 4.84 -16.38 6.05
N LEU A 447 6.15 -16.16 6.11
CA LEU A 447 6.97 -15.87 4.93
C LEU A 447 7.22 -17.09 4.07
N VAL A 448 7.40 -18.28 4.66
CA VAL A 448 7.50 -19.55 3.90
C VAL A 448 6.21 -19.79 3.12
N PHE A 449 5.05 -19.60 3.75
CA PHE A 449 3.78 -19.69 3.07
C PHE A 449 3.68 -18.71 1.90
N GLY A 450 3.99 -17.43 2.12
CA GLY A 450 4.05 -16.41 1.05
C GLY A 450 5.04 -16.78 -0.06
N PHE A 451 6.23 -17.28 0.29
CA PHE A 451 7.25 -17.67 -0.69
C PHE A 451 6.79 -18.84 -1.58
N ILE A 452 6.13 -19.84 -1.02
CA ILE A 452 5.55 -20.94 -1.79
C ILE A 452 4.54 -20.40 -2.82
N LEU A 453 3.68 -19.49 -2.40
CA LEU A 453 2.69 -18.87 -3.27
C LEU A 453 3.32 -18.03 -4.41
N THR A 454 4.51 -17.45 -4.25
CA THR A 454 5.17 -16.70 -5.34
C THR A 454 5.41 -17.56 -6.59
N LYS A 455 5.48 -18.91 -6.44
CA LYS A 455 5.67 -19.82 -7.56
C LYS A 455 4.49 -19.82 -8.56
N ILE A 456 3.34 -19.34 -8.12
CA ILE A 456 2.15 -19.17 -8.98
C ILE A 456 2.32 -17.97 -9.93
N GLY A 457 3.13 -16.98 -9.54
CA GLY A 457 3.34 -15.72 -10.25
C GLY A 457 2.27 -14.67 -9.98
N TYR A 458 2.68 -13.38 -9.89
CA TYR A 458 1.79 -12.30 -9.45
C TYR A 458 0.55 -12.15 -10.33
N ALA A 459 0.67 -12.34 -11.64
CA ALA A 459 -0.44 -12.17 -12.58
C ALA A 459 -1.60 -13.14 -12.31
N ASN A 460 -1.30 -14.36 -11.87
CA ASN A 460 -2.30 -15.37 -11.51
C ASN A 460 -2.83 -15.19 -10.09
N ILE A 461 -2.01 -14.62 -9.19
CA ILE A 461 -2.39 -14.34 -7.80
C ILE A 461 -3.25 -13.08 -7.70
N TRP A 462 -3.10 -12.11 -8.61
CA TRP A 462 -3.75 -10.80 -8.51
C TRP A 462 -5.28 -10.85 -8.40
N PRO A 463 -6.02 -11.64 -9.21
CA PRO A 463 -7.46 -11.77 -9.04
C PRO A 463 -7.86 -12.37 -7.69
N LEU A 464 -7.07 -13.33 -7.17
CA LEU A 464 -7.29 -13.92 -5.86
C LEU A 464 -7.04 -12.90 -4.73
N PHE A 465 -5.97 -12.10 -4.85
CA PHE A 465 -5.69 -10.99 -3.95
C PHE A 465 -6.85 -9.98 -3.91
N GLY A 466 -7.32 -9.55 -5.08
CA GLY A 466 -8.42 -8.59 -5.17
C GLY A 466 -9.73 -9.13 -4.59
N SER A 467 -10.07 -10.38 -4.90
CA SER A 467 -11.28 -11.02 -4.37
C SER A 467 -11.23 -11.19 -2.85
N ALA A 468 -10.12 -11.64 -2.30
CA ALA A 468 -9.93 -11.81 -0.87
C ALA A 468 -9.94 -10.45 -0.15
N ASN A 469 -9.36 -9.42 -0.76
CA ASN A 469 -9.33 -8.07 -0.23
C ASN A 469 -10.74 -7.45 -0.12
N GLN A 470 -11.57 -7.64 -1.14
CA GLN A 470 -12.95 -7.19 -1.11
C GLN A 470 -13.83 -8.00 -0.15
N LEU A 471 -13.60 -9.32 -0.04
CA LEU A 471 -14.28 -10.13 0.95
C LEU A 471 -13.95 -9.65 2.37
N LEU A 472 -12.68 -9.30 2.63
CA LEU A 472 -12.26 -8.72 3.90
C LEU A 472 -13.00 -7.41 4.19
N SER A 473 -13.12 -6.52 3.20
CA SER A 473 -13.89 -5.28 3.34
C SER A 473 -15.37 -5.54 3.66
N ALA A 474 -15.99 -6.51 2.98
CA ALA A 474 -17.36 -6.89 3.24
C ALA A 474 -17.57 -7.44 4.67
N LEU A 475 -16.64 -8.26 5.17
CA LEU A 475 -16.66 -8.77 6.54
C LEU A 475 -16.52 -7.64 7.57
N VAL A 476 -15.64 -6.67 7.30
CA VAL A 476 -15.48 -5.49 8.16
C VAL A 476 -16.73 -4.64 8.17
N LEU A 477 -17.29 -4.31 7.00
CA LEU A 477 -18.55 -3.54 6.91
C LEU A 477 -19.71 -4.25 7.64
N SER A 478 -19.81 -5.57 7.50
CA SER A 478 -20.82 -6.35 8.23
C SER A 478 -20.59 -6.25 9.75
N CYS A 479 -19.35 -6.32 10.21
CA CYS A 479 -19.03 -6.13 11.63
C CYS A 479 -19.41 -4.72 12.11
N LEU A 480 -19.14 -3.69 11.29
CA LEU A 480 -19.49 -2.30 11.63
C LEU A 480 -21.00 -2.07 11.77
N LEU A 481 -21.84 -2.76 10.99
CA LEU A 481 -23.30 -2.71 11.17
C LEU A 481 -23.71 -3.19 12.56
N TYR A 482 -23.12 -4.27 13.06
CA TYR A 482 -23.41 -4.76 14.43
C TYR A 482 -22.89 -3.83 15.53
N THR A 483 -21.90 -2.97 15.24
CA THR A 483 -21.42 -1.98 16.22
C THR A 483 -22.26 -0.73 16.28
N SER A 484 -23.03 -0.41 15.24
CA SER A 484 -23.89 0.77 15.17
C SER A 484 -25.22 0.58 15.88
N ASP A 485 -25.67 -0.66 16.06
CA ASP A 485 -26.94 -1.00 16.71
C ASP A 485 -26.79 -1.31 18.21
N ALA A 486 -25.57 -1.26 18.73
CA ALA A 486 -25.23 -1.47 20.15
C ALA A 486 -24.83 -0.17 20.83
#